data_835cab8be48d461d22e75d66481a61b1
#
_entry.id   835cab8be48d461d22e75d66481a61b1
#
_cell.length_a   1.000
_cell.length_b   1.000
_cell.length_c   1.000
_cell.angle_alpha   90.00
_cell.angle_beta   90.00
_cell.angle_gamma   90.00
#
_symmetry.space_group_name_H-M   'P 1'
#
loop_
_entity.id
_entity.type
_entity.pdbx_description
1 polymer ?
#
loop_
_entity_poly.entity_id
_entity_poly.type
_entity_poly.pdbx_seq_one_letter_code
_entity_poly.pdbx_strand_id
1 'polypeptide(L)'
;MATIRCMKKTPRALVGAILLTALLGALPCSAQEVIGRPGETPAQRDARMKWWREAKFGLFIHWGVYAVPAGTYKDKQIGGIGEWIMNRGKIPVAEYQQFAKQFNPVKYDPDAWVRLAKEAGMKYLVITSKHHDGFALFDSKATDWDVVDATPYGKDLLKPLAEACRKHGIVLGFYYSQAQDWNHPGGAAAGGHWDPAQDGDMDEYIRTIAVPQVREILSNYGKLGVLWWDTPTNMNKERADLLLPLLALQPDIITNNRLGGGYGGDLTTPEQHIPATGIPGRDWETCMTMNGTWGFKSYDHNWKSTETLLRNLVDIVSKGGNYLLNVGPTAEGEIPQPSIDRLQEVGAWMKVNGDSIYGTTASPFPRLPWGRCTKKVSGNRATLYLHVFNWPTDGKLLIPGLRNRVRRARLLATDESLRARLTPDGVVIDVPAEPLNTIDTVIVVRTRGQLEIEKVLPRQAADGTMALPASMVDLHGPEGRYAQVESIDGQPSIGFWTNDQAWVSWAFKIDTPGQFDVVAEIATPATASKFTVAIGSDSLAATAPNTGSYQKFETVTLGQLRIPAAGDHELTIKPVKDQWSPINLRGVTLKPTN
;
A
#
# COMPACT_ATOMS: atom_id res chain seq x y z
N MET A 1 83.20 34.35 27.24
CA MET A 1 83.68 34.78 25.90
C MET A 1 82.38 34.93 25.09
N ALA A 2 81.91 36.14 24.95
CA ALA A 2 82.10 37.06 23.85
C ALA A 2 81.51 36.47 22.56
N THR A 3 80.60 37.08 21.77
CA THR A 3 80.36 38.42 21.35
C THR A 3 79.02 38.46 20.59
N ILE A 4 77.99 39.27 20.94
CA ILE A 4 77.57 40.55 20.39
C ILE A 4 77.44 40.63 18.85
N ARG A 5 76.24 40.93 18.41
CA ARG A 5 75.74 42.05 17.56
C ARG A 5 74.54 41.65 16.75
N CYS A 6 73.59 42.33 16.49
CA CYS A 6 73.00 43.69 16.66
C CYS A 6 71.84 43.83 15.65
N MET A 7 70.76 44.28 16.12
CA MET A 7 69.69 45.13 15.55
C MET A 7 69.38 45.13 14.04
N LYS A 8 68.09 44.99 13.69
CA LYS A 8 67.35 46.11 13.09
C LYS A 8 65.77 45.94 13.28
N LYS A 9 65.13 47.05 13.59
CA LYS A 9 63.75 47.30 13.80
C LYS A 9 62.92 47.33 12.51
N THR A 10 61.71 46.92 12.47
CA THR A 10 60.33 47.41 12.51
C THR A 10 59.55 47.10 11.20
N PRO A 11 58.22 47.19 11.09
CA PRO A 11 57.15 47.51 12.06
C PRO A 11 55.99 46.51 12.12
N ARG A 12 55.13 46.75 13.09
CA ARG A 12 53.84 46.12 13.40
C ARG A 12 52.85 46.18 12.25
N ALA A 13 52.18 45.04 11.94
CA ALA A 13 50.81 45.05 11.37
C ALA A 13 49.93 44.21 12.27
N LEU A 14 48.89 44.86 12.82
CA LEU A 14 47.78 44.26 13.55
C LEU A 14 46.93 43.41 12.57
N VAL A 15 46.85 42.11 12.77
CA VAL A 15 45.81 41.30 12.13
C VAL A 15 44.86 40.82 13.22
N GLY A 16 43.65 41.40 13.23
CA GLY A 16 42.58 40.96 14.09
C GLY A 16 42.11 39.57 13.74
N ALA A 17 42.23 38.65 14.68
CA ALA A 17 41.61 37.32 14.59
C ALA A 17 40.10 37.45 14.85
N ILE A 18 39.27 37.35 13.81
CA ILE A 18 37.84 37.15 13.93
C ILE A 18 37.63 35.68 14.30
N LEU A 19 37.30 35.40 15.54
CA LEU A 19 36.73 34.12 15.96
C LEU A 19 35.35 33.94 15.33
N LEU A 20 35.27 33.15 14.25
CA LEU A 20 33.99 32.64 13.74
C LEU A 20 33.61 31.46 14.62
N THR A 21 32.75 31.68 15.62
CA THR A 21 32.05 30.62 16.34
C THR A 21 31.03 30.03 15.39
N ALA A 22 31.36 28.91 14.74
CA ALA A 22 30.41 28.06 14.05
C ALA A 22 29.45 27.46 15.08
N LEU A 23 28.26 28.03 15.21
CA LEU A 23 27.11 27.32 15.79
C LEU A 23 26.76 26.16 14.86
N LEU A 24 27.31 24.97 15.14
CA LEU A 24 26.75 23.73 14.66
C LEU A 24 25.38 23.56 15.36
N GLY A 25 24.34 24.05 14.72
CA GLY A 25 22.99 23.69 15.05
C GLY A 25 22.86 22.16 14.85
N ALA A 26 22.76 21.43 15.96
CA ALA A 26 22.35 20.03 15.91
C ALA A 26 20.98 19.97 15.27
N LEU A 27 20.93 19.56 13.98
CA LEU A 27 19.68 19.12 13.37
C LEU A 27 19.14 18.01 14.28
N PRO A 28 17.84 17.99 14.60
CA PRO A 28 17.26 16.90 15.32
C PRO A 28 17.54 15.64 14.50
N CYS A 29 18.36 14.73 15.04
CA CYS A 29 18.51 13.40 14.53
C CYS A 29 17.13 12.75 14.62
N SER A 30 16.40 12.71 13.52
CA SER A 30 15.22 11.86 13.44
C SER A 30 15.73 10.46 13.74
N ALA A 31 15.29 9.86 14.84
CA ALA A 31 15.64 8.51 15.19
C ALA A 31 15.33 7.63 13.97
N GLN A 32 16.37 7.06 13.37
CA GLN A 32 16.24 6.22 12.19
C GLN A 32 15.41 5.00 12.58
N GLU A 33 14.30 4.79 11.90
CA GLU A 33 13.40 3.67 12.16
C GLU A 33 14.17 2.34 12.04
N VAL A 34 14.10 1.49 13.05
CA VAL A 34 14.78 0.19 13.05
C VAL A 34 14.01 -0.77 12.16
N ILE A 35 14.58 -1.07 10.99
CA ILE A 35 14.03 -2.02 10.02
C ILE A 35 14.56 -3.42 10.34
N GLY A 36 13.66 -4.42 10.37
CA GLY A 36 14.02 -5.80 10.69
C GLY A 36 14.20 -6.03 12.19
N ARG A 37 15.02 -6.99 12.55
CA ARG A 37 15.26 -7.39 13.93
C ARG A 37 16.59 -6.84 14.44
N PRO A 38 16.68 -6.47 15.71
CA PRO A 38 17.95 -6.09 16.31
C PRO A 38 19.02 -7.18 16.11
N GLY A 39 20.17 -6.79 15.55
CA GLY A 39 21.31 -7.70 15.33
C GLY A 39 21.22 -8.59 14.09
N GLU A 40 20.13 -8.53 13.31
CA GLU A 40 19.99 -9.27 12.06
C GLU A 40 20.79 -8.61 10.94
N THR A 41 21.59 -9.41 10.22
CA THR A 41 22.29 -8.92 9.03
C THR A 41 21.34 -8.81 7.83
N PRO A 42 21.62 -7.95 6.81
CA PRO A 42 20.82 -7.87 5.60
C PRO A 42 20.63 -9.22 4.89
N ALA A 43 21.66 -10.08 4.85
CA ALA A 43 21.58 -11.39 4.23
C ALA A 43 20.64 -12.35 4.99
N GLN A 44 20.65 -12.31 6.31
CA GLN A 44 19.73 -13.08 7.14
C GLN A 44 18.29 -12.62 6.95
N ARG A 45 18.08 -11.29 6.93
CA ARG A 45 16.77 -10.70 6.65
C ARG A 45 16.27 -11.11 5.25
N ASP A 46 17.13 -11.03 4.23
CA ASP A 46 16.76 -11.41 2.87
C ASP A 46 16.36 -12.89 2.76
N ALA A 47 17.08 -13.77 3.44
CA ALA A 47 16.74 -15.20 3.49
C ALA A 47 15.38 -15.43 4.16
N ARG A 48 15.10 -14.75 5.29
CA ARG A 48 13.86 -14.84 6.05
C ARG A 48 12.68 -14.26 5.27
N MET A 49 12.85 -13.13 4.58
CA MET A 49 11.81 -12.44 3.82
C MET A 49 11.50 -13.09 2.46
N LYS A 50 12.38 -13.95 1.95
CA LYS A 50 12.30 -14.49 0.59
C LYS A 50 10.94 -15.13 0.28
N TRP A 51 10.46 -16.02 1.16
CA TRP A 51 9.19 -16.72 0.95
C TRP A 51 8.01 -15.76 0.81
N TRP A 52 7.96 -14.71 1.62
CA TRP A 52 6.89 -13.72 1.63
C TRP A 52 6.94 -12.83 0.38
N ARG A 53 8.14 -12.39 -0.03
CA ARG A 53 8.33 -11.64 -1.27
C ARG A 53 7.92 -12.44 -2.51
N GLU A 54 8.04 -13.78 -2.47
CA GLU A 54 7.62 -14.68 -3.54
C GLU A 54 6.12 -14.99 -3.49
N ALA A 55 5.51 -14.97 -2.33
CA ALA A 55 4.11 -15.31 -2.07
C ALA A 55 3.11 -14.36 -2.73
N LYS A 56 3.33 -13.07 -2.63
CA LYS A 56 2.58 -11.97 -3.27
C LYS A 56 1.14 -11.78 -2.85
N PHE A 57 0.40 -12.81 -2.45
CA PHE A 57 -1.03 -12.77 -2.19
C PHE A 57 -1.39 -13.56 -0.95
N GLY A 58 -2.11 -12.94 -0.01
CA GLY A 58 -2.56 -13.49 1.26
C GLY A 58 -4.01 -13.17 1.59
N LEU A 59 -4.61 -14.00 2.46
CA LEU A 59 -5.94 -13.79 3.03
C LEU A 59 -5.81 -13.08 4.38
N PHE A 60 -6.57 -12.03 4.60
CA PHE A 60 -6.79 -11.43 5.91
C PHE A 60 -8.18 -11.84 6.43
N ILE A 61 -8.30 -12.17 7.70
CA ILE A 61 -9.59 -12.51 8.32
C ILE A 61 -9.77 -11.64 9.55
N HIS A 62 -10.80 -10.77 9.51
CA HIS A 62 -11.25 -10.04 10.69
C HIS A 62 -12.49 -10.72 11.26
N TRP A 63 -12.32 -11.36 12.40
CA TRP A 63 -13.38 -12.13 13.05
C TRP A 63 -13.32 -11.99 14.56
N GLY A 64 -14.49 -11.93 15.21
CA GLY A 64 -14.62 -11.77 16.65
C GLY A 64 -16.07 -11.53 17.07
N VAL A 65 -16.28 -11.19 18.33
CA VAL A 65 -17.59 -10.93 18.93
C VAL A 65 -18.35 -9.81 18.23
N TYR A 66 -17.65 -8.84 17.61
CA TYR A 66 -18.26 -7.77 16.81
C TYR A 66 -19.10 -8.26 15.62
N ALA A 67 -18.92 -9.52 15.19
CA ALA A 67 -19.75 -10.13 14.16
C ALA A 67 -21.19 -10.42 14.66
N VAL A 68 -21.42 -10.50 15.95
CA VAL A 68 -22.76 -10.71 16.55
C VAL A 68 -23.66 -9.51 16.32
N PRO A 69 -23.32 -8.29 16.77
CA PRO A 69 -24.13 -7.11 16.48
C PRO A 69 -24.10 -6.71 15.01
N ALA A 70 -23.13 -7.20 14.23
CA ALA A 70 -23.06 -7.06 12.78
C ALA A 70 -23.32 -5.62 12.27
N GLY A 71 -22.78 -4.63 12.98
CA GLY A 71 -22.93 -3.20 12.67
C GLY A 71 -24.15 -2.52 13.27
N THR A 72 -25.04 -3.22 14.01
CA THR A 72 -26.26 -2.66 14.60
C THR A 72 -26.24 -2.76 16.13
N TYR A 73 -26.59 -1.69 16.82
CA TYR A 73 -26.70 -1.66 18.28
C TYR A 73 -27.95 -0.91 18.72
N LYS A 74 -28.79 -1.53 19.57
CA LYS A 74 -30.09 -0.99 20.02
C LYS A 74 -30.92 -0.48 18.83
N ASP A 75 -31.10 -1.33 17.83
CA ASP A 75 -31.86 -1.07 16.58
C ASP A 75 -31.36 0.10 15.73
N LYS A 76 -30.14 0.57 15.99
CA LYS A 76 -29.50 1.63 15.20
C LYS A 76 -28.27 1.09 14.47
N GLN A 77 -28.19 1.39 13.19
CA GLN A 77 -26.96 1.15 12.42
C GLN A 77 -25.85 2.08 12.90
N ILE A 78 -24.72 1.50 13.31
CA ILE A 78 -23.55 2.26 13.78
C ILE A 78 -22.64 2.53 12.58
N GLY A 79 -22.35 3.80 12.36
CA GLY A 79 -21.48 4.25 11.27
C GLY A 79 -20.03 3.73 11.41
N GLY A 80 -19.30 3.73 10.29
CA GLY A 80 -17.91 3.25 10.23
C GLY A 80 -17.81 1.74 9.99
N ILE A 81 -16.67 1.15 10.34
CA ILE A 81 -16.33 -0.26 10.11
C ILE A 81 -16.88 -1.17 11.23
N GLY A 82 -17.21 -2.42 10.90
CA GLY A 82 -17.97 -3.31 11.77
C GLY A 82 -17.26 -3.70 13.05
N GLU A 83 -15.96 -3.97 12.97
CA GLU A 83 -15.13 -4.36 14.12
C GLU A 83 -14.88 -3.20 15.10
N TRP A 84 -15.21 -1.96 14.71
CA TRP A 84 -15.16 -0.78 15.59
C TRP A 84 -16.50 -0.46 16.26
N ILE A 85 -17.51 -1.33 16.17
CA ILE A 85 -18.85 -1.07 16.68
C ILE A 85 -18.86 -0.70 18.17
N MET A 86 -18.02 -1.38 18.99
CA MET A 86 -17.92 -1.09 20.43
C MET A 86 -17.48 0.36 20.68
N ASN A 87 -16.43 0.80 19.97
CA ASN A 87 -15.90 2.18 20.08
C ASN A 87 -16.88 3.21 19.49
N ARG A 88 -17.38 2.97 18.27
CA ARG A 88 -18.26 3.92 17.56
C ARG A 88 -19.62 4.07 18.23
N GLY A 89 -20.16 2.96 18.75
CA GLY A 89 -21.41 2.93 19.50
C GLY A 89 -21.27 3.36 20.96
N LYS A 90 -20.03 3.57 21.46
CA LYS A 90 -19.73 3.80 22.87
C LYS A 90 -20.43 2.79 23.77
N ILE A 91 -20.37 1.51 23.34
CA ILE A 91 -21.06 0.42 24.04
C ILE A 91 -20.30 0.15 25.35
N PRO A 92 -20.99 0.20 26.52
CA PRO A 92 -20.36 -0.12 27.79
C PRO A 92 -19.77 -1.53 27.80
N VAL A 93 -18.65 -1.73 28.47
CA VAL A 93 -17.93 -3.02 28.55
C VAL A 93 -18.87 -4.16 28.94
N ALA A 94 -19.62 -3.98 30.03
CA ALA A 94 -20.55 -5.01 30.51
C ALA A 94 -21.69 -5.34 29.52
N GLU A 95 -22.14 -4.37 28.70
CA GLU A 95 -23.12 -4.62 27.64
C GLU A 95 -22.49 -5.34 26.45
N TYR A 96 -21.27 -4.93 26.06
CA TYR A 96 -20.56 -5.55 24.93
C TYR A 96 -20.24 -7.03 25.22
N GLN A 97 -19.86 -7.35 26.45
CA GLN A 97 -19.59 -8.73 26.89
C GLN A 97 -20.80 -9.66 26.74
N GLN A 98 -22.04 -9.14 26.72
CA GLN A 98 -23.22 -9.98 26.50
C GLN A 98 -23.28 -10.55 25.08
N PHE A 99 -22.62 -9.93 24.09
CA PHE A 99 -22.55 -10.49 22.74
C PHE A 99 -21.76 -11.80 22.69
N ALA A 100 -20.79 -12.00 23.55
CA ALA A 100 -20.05 -13.26 23.61
C ALA A 100 -20.95 -14.46 23.90
N LYS A 101 -22.03 -14.29 24.69
CA LYS A 101 -23.03 -15.34 24.96
C LYS A 101 -23.81 -15.77 23.71
N GLN A 102 -23.77 -14.99 22.64
CA GLN A 102 -24.42 -15.26 21.36
C GLN A 102 -23.40 -15.67 20.28
N PHE A 103 -22.10 -15.54 20.56
CA PHE A 103 -21.04 -15.95 19.64
C PHE A 103 -20.88 -17.47 19.71
N ASN A 104 -21.53 -18.16 18.78
CA ASN A 104 -21.53 -19.63 18.69
C ASN A 104 -21.28 -20.08 17.25
N PRO A 105 -20.03 -20.11 16.78
CA PRO A 105 -19.70 -20.36 15.38
C PRO A 105 -19.81 -21.84 14.99
N VAL A 106 -21.00 -22.41 15.08
CA VAL A 106 -21.27 -23.84 14.77
C VAL A 106 -21.09 -24.21 13.30
N LYS A 107 -21.04 -23.22 12.40
CA LYS A 107 -20.80 -23.42 10.96
C LYS A 107 -19.32 -23.17 10.56
N TYR A 108 -18.47 -22.91 11.53
CA TYR A 108 -17.05 -22.71 11.28
C TYR A 108 -16.38 -23.98 10.77
N ASP A 109 -15.90 -23.91 9.53
CA ASP A 109 -15.11 -24.98 8.89
C ASP A 109 -13.73 -24.43 8.49
N PRO A 110 -12.71 -24.62 9.34
CA PRO A 110 -11.36 -24.12 9.08
C PRO A 110 -10.72 -24.77 7.85
N ASP A 111 -11.04 -26.04 7.54
CA ASP A 111 -10.54 -26.71 6.35
C ASP A 111 -11.10 -26.07 5.07
N ALA A 112 -12.38 -25.75 5.05
CA ALA A 112 -13.02 -25.06 3.93
C ALA A 112 -12.47 -23.63 3.76
N TRP A 113 -12.24 -22.90 4.84
CA TRP A 113 -11.66 -21.56 4.77
C TRP A 113 -10.26 -21.57 4.17
N VAL A 114 -9.40 -22.48 4.64
CA VAL A 114 -8.00 -22.57 4.14
C VAL A 114 -7.96 -23.11 2.71
N ARG A 115 -8.85 -24.05 2.37
CA ARG A 115 -8.99 -24.54 1.00
C ARG A 115 -9.41 -23.42 0.05
N LEU A 116 -10.40 -22.61 0.43
CA LEU A 116 -10.83 -21.45 -0.35
C LEU A 116 -9.67 -20.47 -0.60
N ALA A 117 -8.89 -20.14 0.44
CA ALA A 117 -7.71 -19.30 0.30
C ALA A 117 -6.68 -19.91 -0.68
N LYS A 118 -6.41 -21.21 -0.58
CA LYS A 118 -5.51 -21.92 -1.48
C LYS A 118 -6.00 -21.90 -2.92
N GLU A 119 -7.29 -22.17 -3.13
CA GLU A 119 -7.93 -22.18 -4.44
C GLU A 119 -7.96 -20.79 -5.07
N ALA A 120 -8.12 -19.73 -4.26
CA ALA A 120 -7.97 -18.34 -4.69
C ALA A 120 -6.52 -17.98 -5.10
N GLY A 121 -5.54 -18.86 -4.84
CA GLY A 121 -4.13 -18.64 -5.16
C GLY A 121 -3.34 -17.96 -4.05
N MET A 122 -3.90 -17.80 -2.85
CA MET A 122 -3.20 -17.23 -1.71
C MET A 122 -2.15 -18.18 -1.14
N LYS A 123 -1.09 -17.63 -0.56
CA LYS A 123 0.05 -18.41 -0.02
C LYS A 123 0.16 -18.32 1.49
N TYR A 124 -0.44 -17.33 2.09
CA TYR A 124 -0.48 -17.13 3.54
C TYR A 124 -1.85 -16.59 3.96
N LEU A 125 -2.11 -16.71 5.25
CA LEU A 125 -3.33 -16.28 5.90
C LEU A 125 -2.98 -15.59 7.21
N VAL A 126 -3.57 -14.43 7.47
CA VAL A 126 -3.47 -13.72 8.74
C VAL A 126 -4.88 -13.59 9.32
N ILE A 127 -5.07 -13.97 10.59
CA ILE A 127 -6.35 -13.83 11.29
C ILE A 127 -6.20 -12.99 12.55
N THR A 128 -7.21 -12.19 12.88
CA THR A 128 -7.28 -11.49 14.16
C THR A 128 -7.33 -12.49 15.32
N SER A 129 -6.19 -12.74 15.97
CA SER A 129 -6.17 -13.55 17.21
C SER A 129 -6.84 -12.81 18.36
N LYS A 130 -6.63 -11.50 18.47
CA LYS A 130 -7.32 -10.55 19.32
C LYS A 130 -7.39 -9.19 18.63
N HIS A 131 -8.60 -8.65 18.46
CA HIS A 131 -8.83 -7.31 17.94
C HIS A 131 -8.95 -6.27 19.06
N HIS A 132 -9.32 -5.04 18.75
CA HIS A 132 -9.41 -3.91 19.69
C HIS A 132 -10.47 -4.08 20.79
N ASP A 133 -11.47 -4.96 20.59
CA ASP A 133 -12.47 -5.31 21.59
C ASP A 133 -11.93 -6.21 22.71
N GLY A 134 -10.64 -6.56 22.63
CA GLY A 134 -9.95 -7.37 23.62
C GLY A 134 -10.29 -8.85 23.61
N PHE A 135 -11.24 -9.28 22.75
CA PHE A 135 -11.70 -10.67 22.71
C PHE A 135 -10.69 -11.59 22.02
N ALA A 136 -10.23 -12.63 22.73
CA ALA A 136 -9.29 -13.60 22.18
C ALA A 136 -10.05 -14.76 21.48
N LEU A 137 -9.67 -15.08 20.23
CA LEU A 137 -10.21 -16.24 19.50
C LEU A 137 -9.54 -17.57 19.90
N PHE A 138 -8.75 -17.58 20.96
CA PHE A 138 -7.99 -18.72 21.46
C PHE A 138 -8.18 -18.86 22.98
N ASP A 139 -7.83 -20.04 23.52
CA ASP A 139 -7.81 -20.34 24.95
C ASP A 139 -6.68 -19.58 25.65
N SER A 140 -6.95 -18.36 26.14
CA SER A 140 -5.98 -17.49 26.81
C SER A 140 -5.94 -17.78 28.31
N LYS A 141 -4.74 -17.87 28.87
CA LYS A 141 -4.58 -18.00 30.33
C LYS A 141 -4.40 -16.65 31.03
N ALA A 142 -4.43 -15.56 30.25
CA ALA A 142 -4.29 -14.20 30.76
C ALA A 142 -5.64 -13.53 31.10
N THR A 143 -6.76 -14.09 30.60
CA THR A 143 -8.10 -13.51 30.76
C THR A 143 -9.16 -14.55 30.47
N ASP A 144 -10.35 -14.41 31.10
CA ASP A 144 -11.55 -15.18 30.77
C ASP A 144 -12.37 -14.51 29.62
N TRP A 145 -11.87 -13.39 29.06
CA TRP A 145 -12.46 -12.72 27.89
C TRP A 145 -11.95 -13.33 26.59
N ASP A 146 -12.30 -14.60 26.41
CA ASP A 146 -11.90 -15.38 25.25
C ASP A 146 -13.04 -16.31 24.76
N VAL A 147 -12.79 -16.98 23.66
CA VAL A 147 -13.80 -17.84 23.01
C VAL A 147 -14.12 -19.09 23.83
N VAL A 148 -13.22 -19.56 24.67
CA VAL A 148 -13.40 -20.78 25.45
C VAL A 148 -14.24 -20.51 26.70
N ASP A 149 -13.92 -19.45 27.43
CA ASP A 149 -14.52 -19.14 28.72
C ASP A 149 -15.79 -18.27 28.60
N ALA A 150 -15.79 -17.30 27.67
CA ALA A 150 -16.90 -16.33 27.54
C ALA A 150 -18.05 -16.76 26.63
N THR A 151 -17.88 -17.83 25.82
CA THR A 151 -18.87 -18.20 24.79
C THR A 151 -19.45 -19.59 24.95
N PRO A 152 -20.67 -19.85 24.44
CA PRO A 152 -21.24 -21.19 24.41
C PRO A 152 -20.50 -22.17 23.48
N TYR A 153 -19.65 -21.66 22.58
CA TYR A 153 -18.82 -22.49 21.71
C TYR A 153 -17.75 -23.28 22.47
N GLY A 154 -17.12 -22.65 23.47
CA GLY A 154 -16.25 -23.30 24.45
C GLY A 154 -15.02 -24.01 23.88
N LYS A 155 -14.50 -23.59 22.71
CA LYS A 155 -13.36 -24.22 22.04
C LYS A 155 -12.48 -23.18 21.38
N ASP A 156 -11.17 -23.44 21.40
CA ASP A 156 -10.18 -22.65 20.67
C ASP A 156 -10.42 -22.70 19.15
N LEU A 157 -10.57 -21.53 18.51
CA LEU A 157 -10.81 -21.41 17.07
C LEU A 157 -9.51 -21.43 16.25
N LEU A 158 -8.40 -21.01 16.83
CA LEU A 158 -7.13 -20.88 16.11
C LEU A 158 -6.40 -22.21 15.96
N LYS A 159 -6.59 -23.14 16.87
CA LYS A 159 -5.93 -24.45 16.84
C LYS A 159 -6.34 -25.28 15.62
N PRO A 160 -7.63 -25.50 15.32
CA PRO A 160 -8.03 -26.22 14.10
C PRO A 160 -7.69 -25.45 12.83
N LEU A 161 -7.64 -24.10 12.86
CA LEU A 161 -7.19 -23.30 11.72
C LEU A 161 -5.69 -23.54 11.43
N ALA A 162 -4.87 -23.59 12.47
CA ALA A 162 -3.43 -23.89 12.33
C ALA A 162 -3.20 -25.29 11.74
N GLU A 163 -4.01 -26.27 12.14
CA GLU A 163 -3.98 -27.63 11.57
C GLU A 163 -4.38 -27.65 10.09
N ALA A 164 -5.44 -26.93 9.72
CA ALA A 164 -5.86 -26.78 8.33
C ALA A 164 -4.79 -26.06 7.49
N CYS A 165 -4.17 -25.01 8.00
CA CYS A 165 -3.08 -24.31 7.31
C CYS A 165 -1.91 -25.26 7.02
N ARG A 166 -1.48 -26.08 7.99
CA ARG A 166 -0.42 -27.09 7.78
C ARG A 166 -0.83 -28.14 6.74
N LYS A 167 -2.06 -28.64 6.81
CA LYS A 167 -2.60 -29.63 5.88
C LYS A 167 -2.57 -29.12 4.43
N HIS A 168 -2.95 -27.87 4.21
CA HIS A 168 -3.05 -27.29 2.87
C HIS A 168 -1.79 -26.58 2.39
N GLY A 169 -0.77 -26.41 3.24
CA GLY A 169 0.48 -25.72 2.91
C GLY A 169 0.32 -24.21 2.79
N ILE A 170 -0.61 -23.62 3.54
CA ILE A 170 -0.78 -22.17 3.70
C ILE A 170 0.01 -21.73 4.93
N VAL A 171 0.80 -20.66 4.80
CA VAL A 171 1.55 -20.10 5.92
C VAL A 171 0.61 -19.32 6.82
N LEU A 172 0.53 -19.70 8.10
CA LEU A 172 -0.33 -19.03 9.08
C LEU A 172 0.39 -17.82 9.68
N GLY A 173 -0.34 -16.74 9.86
CA GLY A 173 0.02 -15.57 10.65
C GLY A 173 -1.11 -15.14 11.58
N PHE A 174 -0.76 -14.42 12.63
CA PHE A 174 -1.71 -13.81 13.54
C PHE A 174 -1.61 -12.29 13.51
N TYR A 175 -2.76 -11.64 13.47
CA TYR A 175 -2.91 -10.24 13.84
C TYR A 175 -3.11 -10.16 15.35
N TYR A 176 -2.50 -9.17 15.98
CA TYR A 176 -2.68 -8.91 17.40
C TYR A 176 -2.70 -7.40 17.69
N SER A 177 -3.78 -6.92 18.30
CA SER A 177 -3.90 -5.55 18.79
C SER A 177 -3.20 -5.41 20.14
N GLN A 178 -1.94 -4.97 20.12
CA GLN A 178 -1.09 -4.93 21.33
C GLN A 178 -1.40 -3.77 22.25
N ALA A 179 -1.86 -2.66 21.72
CA ALA A 179 -2.08 -1.42 22.48
C ALA A 179 -3.56 -1.13 22.72
N GLN A 180 -4.36 -1.16 21.65
CA GLN A 180 -5.81 -0.97 21.79
C GLN A 180 -6.47 -2.22 22.33
N ASP A 181 -7.22 -2.01 23.43
CA ASP A 181 -8.05 -3.02 24.07
C ASP A 181 -9.15 -2.31 24.84
N TRP A 182 -10.36 -2.41 24.33
CA TRP A 182 -11.50 -1.68 24.91
C TRP A 182 -12.20 -2.43 26.03
N ASN A 183 -11.76 -3.65 26.35
CA ASN A 183 -12.34 -4.48 27.42
C ASN A 183 -11.51 -4.44 28.70
N HIS A 184 -10.18 -4.61 28.58
CA HIS A 184 -9.32 -4.74 29.74
C HIS A 184 -8.91 -3.37 30.30
N PRO A 185 -8.88 -3.20 31.64
CA PRO A 185 -8.39 -1.98 32.27
C PRO A 185 -6.97 -1.63 31.82
N GLY A 186 -6.76 -0.36 31.46
CA GLY A 186 -5.47 0.15 30.99
C GLY A 186 -5.18 -0.07 29.50
N GLY A 187 -5.99 -0.83 28.79
CA GLY A 187 -5.91 -0.92 27.34
C GLY A 187 -6.22 0.43 26.70
N ALA A 188 -5.46 0.81 25.66
CA ALA A 188 -5.66 2.10 24.99
C ALA A 188 -6.96 2.13 24.18
N ALA A 189 -7.55 3.30 24.03
CA ALA A 189 -8.68 3.52 23.15
C ALA A 189 -8.48 4.79 22.32
N ALA A 190 -8.54 4.65 20.99
CA ALA A 190 -8.54 5.83 20.11
C ALA A 190 -9.78 6.69 20.38
N GLY A 191 -9.55 7.98 20.67
CA GLY A 191 -10.60 8.91 21.07
C GLY A 191 -10.93 8.89 22.57
N GLY A 192 -10.14 8.17 23.38
CA GLY A 192 -10.27 8.07 24.85
C GLY A 192 -11.26 7.02 25.32
N HIS A 193 -11.18 6.69 26.61
CA HIS A 193 -12.11 5.79 27.28
C HIS A 193 -13.53 6.40 27.35
N TRP A 194 -14.56 5.56 27.36
CA TRP A 194 -15.97 5.96 27.46
C TRP A 194 -16.70 5.19 28.58
N ASP A 195 -16.02 4.24 29.20
CA ASP A 195 -16.54 3.44 30.30
C ASP A 195 -15.48 3.39 31.42
N PRO A 196 -15.82 3.65 32.70
CA PRO A 196 -14.87 3.54 33.81
C PRO A 196 -14.19 2.17 33.93
N ALA A 197 -14.81 1.09 33.42
CA ALA A 197 -14.22 -0.24 33.39
C ALA A 197 -12.95 -0.32 32.52
N GLN A 198 -12.72 0.63 31.63
CA GLN A 198 -11.53 0.71 30.78
C GLN A 198 -10.35 1.41 31.49
N ASP A 199 -10.61 2.13 32.57
CA ASP A 199 -9.60 2.90 33.28
C ASP A 199 -8.60 1.98 33.97
N GLY A 200 -7.30 2.25 33.80
CA GLY A 200 -6.23 1.45 34.37
C GLY A 200 -4.86 1.90 33.91
N ASP A 201 -3.84 1.19 34.34
CA ASP A 201 -2.45 1.43 33.96
C ASP A 201 -2.09 0.62 32.71
N MET A 202 -1.64 1.31 31.66
CA MET A 202 -1.28 0.66 30.38
C MET A 202 -0.03 -0.22 30.51
N ASP A 203 0.93 0.11 31.40
CA ASP A 203 2.11 -0.72 31.60
C ASP A 203 1.74 -2.04 32.29
N GLU A 204 0.75 -2.01 33.18
CA GLU A 204 0.16 -3.21 33.79
C GLU A 204 -0.57 -4.05 32.75
N TYR A 205 -1.43 -3.43 31.94
CA TYR A 205 -2.12 -4.11 30.82
C TYR A 205 -1.14 -4.82 29.88
N ILE A 206 -0.06 -4.13 29.47
CA ILE A 206 0.93 -4.75 28.58
C ILE A 206 1.59 -5.96 29.25
N ARG A 207 1.94 -5.87 30.54
CA ARG A 207 2.62 -6.97 31.29
C ARG A 207 1.70 -8.13 31.57
N THR A 208 0.43 -7.88 31.90
CA THR A 208 -0.49 -8.92 32.40
C THR A 208 -1.39 -9.52 31.34
N ILE A 209 -1.65 -8.80 30.24
CA ILE A 209 -2.51 -9.25 29.14
C ILE A 209 -1.69 -9.43 27.86
N ALA A 210 -1.08 -8.36 27.33
CA ALA A 210 -0.50 -8.42 25.99
C ALA A 210 0.72 -9.35 25.91
N VAL A 211 1.66 -9.28 26.86
CA VAL A 211 2.86 -10.13 26.88
C VAL A 211 2.53 -11.62 27.04
N PRO A 212 1.66 -12.05 27.99
CA PRO A 212 1.25 -13.45 28.08
C PRO A 212 0.55 -13.94 26.82
N GLN A 213 -0.44 -13.20 26.30
CA GLN A 213 -1.20 -13.60 25.11
C GLN A 213 -0.31 -13.72 23.87
N VAL A 214 0.62 -12.77 23.65
CA VAL A 214 1.58 -12.86 22.53
C VAL A 214 2.48 -14.08 22.69
N ARG A 215 2.91 -14.41 23.92
CA ARG A 215 3.66 -15.65 24.20
C ARG A 215 2.83 -16.88 23.86
N GLU A 216 1.56 -16.92 24.24
CA GLU A 216 0.64 -18.03 23.95
C GLU A 216 0.48 -18.26 22.45
N ILE A 217 0.18 -17.21 21.68
CA ILE A 217 -0.01 -17.35 20.22
C ILE A 217 1.28 -17.71 19.50
N LEU A 218 2.45 -17.28 19.98
CA LEU A 218 3.73 -17.64 19.38
C LEU A 218 4.23 -19.05 19.77
N SER A 219 3.66 -19.67 20.82
CA SER A 219 4.11 -20.98 21.32
C SER A 219 3.19 -22.14 20.97
N ASN A 220 1.85 -21.92 20.88
CA ASN A 220 0.87 -23.01 20.96
C ASN A 220 0.35 -23.49 19.60
N TYR A 221 0.69 -22.81 18.49
CA TYR A 221 0.07 -23.04 17.17
C TYR A 221 1.05 -23.57 16.11
N GLY A 222 2.26 -23.98 16.52
CA GLY A 222 3.32 -24.44 15.65
C GLY A 222 4.04 -23.32 14.94
N LYS A 223 4.58 -23.57 13.72
CA LYS A 223 5.34 -22.59 12.98
C LYS A 223 4.42 -21.52 12.38
N LEU A 224 4.73 -20.26 12.68
CA LEU A 224 4.04 -19.07 12.16
C LEU A 224 4.95 -18.32 11.17
N GLY A 225 4.31 -17.67 10.17
CA GLY A 225 5.03 -16.84 9.20
C GLY A 225 4.96 -15.36 9.50
N VAL A 226 3.84 -14.88 10.04
CA VAL A 226 3.58 -13.45 10.25
C VAL A 226 3.00 -13.19 11.62
N LEU A 227 3.51 -12.17 12.33
CA LEU A 227 2.83 -11.52 13.42
C LEU A 227 2.54 -10.07 13.02
N TRP A 228 1.26 -9.80 12.81
CA TRP A 228 0.76 -8.52 12.34
C TRP A 228 0.28 -7.67 13.51
N TRP A 229 1.09 -6.67 13.91
CA TRP A 229 0.75 -5.70 14.94
C TRP A 229 -0.23 -4.67 14.42
N ASP A 230 -1.07 -4.08 15.29
CA ASP A 230 -1.95 -3.00 14.87
C ASP A 230 -2.15 -1.91 15.91
N THR A 231 -2.42 -0.73 15.40
CA THR A 231 -2.82 0.50 16.10
C THR A 231 -1.99 0.76 17.36
N PRO A 232 -0.74 1.25 17.23
CA PRO A 232 0.21 1.42 18.33
C PRO A 232 -0.10 2.64 19.22
N THR A 233 -1.37 2.85 19.57
CA THR A 233 -1.82 3.95 20.41
C THR A 233 -1.08 3.93 21.75
N ASN A 234 -0.41 5.03 22.11
CA ASN A 234 0.37 5.17 23.33
C ASN A 234 1.51 4.14 23.51
N MET A 235 1.93 3.44 22.45
CA MET A 235 3.11 2.56 22.50
C MET A 235 4.38 3.42 22.48
N ASN A 236 5.13 3.34 23.56
CA ASN A 236 6.49 3.87 23.67
C ASN A 236 7.53 2.76 23.52
N LYS A 237 8.81 3.12 23.59
CA LYS A 237 9.90 2.15 23.43
C LYS A 237 9.90 1.09 24.55
N GLU A 238 9.67 1.49 25.78
CA GLU A 238 9.69 0.63 26.97
C GLU A 238 8.61 -0.45 26.86
N ARG A 239 7.41 -0.13 26.40
CA ARG A 239 6.31 -1.07 26.17
C ARG A 239 6.60 -2.01 25.01
N ALA A 240 7.15 -1.49 23.90
CA ALA A 240 7.53 -2.30 22.76
C ALA A 240 8.67 -3.28 23.09
N ASP A 241 9.63 -2.87 23.93
CA ASP A 241 10.74 -3.70 24.41
C ASP A 241 10.29 -4.91 25.27
N LEU A 242 9.07 -4.89 25.82
CA LEU A 242 8.50 -6.05 26.51
C LEU A 242 7.99 -7.13 25.53
N LEU A 243 7.58 -6.72 24.32
CA LEU A 243 7.01 -7.61 23.31
C LEU A 243 8.05 -8.14 22.33
N LEU A 244 9.05 -7.35 21.96
CA LEU A 244 10.07 -7.72 20.97
C LEU A 244 10.83 -9.01 21.28
N PRO A 245 11.26 -9.31 22.53
CA PRO A 245 11.97 -10.54 22.83
C PRO A 245 11.15 -11.81 22.57
N LEU A 246 9.82 -11.71 22.57
CA LEU A 246 8.93 -12.83 22.30
C LEU A 246 9.06 -13.35 20.87
N LEU A 247 9.52 -12.50 19.92
CA LEU A 247 9.76 -12.92 18.53
C LEU A 247 10.83 -14.02 18.42
N ALA A 248 11.70 -14.19 19.43
CA ALA A 248 12.66 -15.28 19.49
C ALA A 248 12.00 -16.67 19.58
N LEU A 249 10.74 -16.76 20.01
CA LEU A 249 9.96 -18.01 19.99
C LEU A 249 9.66 -18.48 18.56
N GLN A 250 9.70 -17.58 17.58
CA GLN A 250 9.50 -17.84 16.15
C GLN A 250 10.62 -17.16 15.34
N PRO A 251 11.80 -17.80 15.19
CA PRO A 251 12.98 -17.15 14.58
C PRO A 251 12.77 -16.64 13.16
N ASP A 252 11.87 -17.27 12.39
CA ASP A 252 11.60 -16.92 10.99
C ASP A 252 10.40 -15.97 10.82
N ILE A 253 9.70 -15.59 11.90
CA ILE A 253 8.47 -14.80 11.79
C ILE A 253 8.74 -13.40 11.22
N ILE A 254 7.80 -12.89 10.44
CA ILE A 254 7.84 -11.56 9.84
C ILE A 254 6.89 -10.64 10.61
N THR A 255 7.27 -9.37 10.82
CA THR A 255 6.43 -8.38 11.48
C THR A 255 6.26 -7.12 10.63
N ASN A 256 5.13 -6.45 10.81
CA ASN A 256 4.87 -5.17 10.17
C ASN A 256 5.34 -3.97 11.04
N ASN A 257 5.17 -2.76 10.50
CA ASN A 257 5.61 -1.49 11.11
C ASN A 257 4.65 -0.92 12.17
N ARG A 258 3.69 -1.71 12.70
CA ARG A 258 2.66 -1.19 13.63
C ARG A 258 2.86 -1.58 15.09
N LEU A 259 4.05 -2.03 15.49
CA LEU A 259 4.32 -2.27 16.91
C LEU A 259 4.37 -0.97 17.73
N GLY A 260 4.90 0.11 17.14
CA GLY A 260 5.20 1.37 17.83
C GLY A 260 6.58 1.39 18.46
N GLY A 261 6.85 2.37 19.33
CA GLY A 261 8.13 2.49 20.04
C GLY A 261 9.36 2.75 19.16
N GLY A 262 9.17 3.21 17.89
CA GLY A 262 10.26 3.42 16.94
C GLY A 262 10.68 2.18 16.16
N TYR A 263 9.94 1.07 16.24
CA TYR A 263 10.23 -0.16 15.50
C TYR A 263 9.46 -0.22 14.19
N GLY A 264 10.18 -0.22 13.06
CA GLY A 264 9.62 -0.27 11.72
C GLY A 264 9.27 -1.66 11.20
N GLY A 265 9.58 -2.71 11.95
CA GLY A 265 9.32 -4.10 11.54
C GLY A 265 10.02 -4.48 10.23
N ASP A 266 9.54 -5.53 9.60
CA ASP A 266 10.07 -6.05 8.34
C ASP A 266 9.43 -5.39 7.13
N LEU A 267 8.15 -5.02 7.23
CA LEU A 267 7.36 -4.49 6.13
C LEU A 267 6.47 -3.32 6.57
N THR A 268 6.20 -2.44 5.62
CA THR A 268 5.25 -1.32 5.77
C THR A 268 3.87 -1.75 5.26
N THR A 269 2.81 -1.29 5.91
CA THR A 269 1.44 -1.70 5.62
C THR A 269 0.54 -0.52 5.21
N PRO A 270 0.61 -0.06 3.95
CA PRO A 270 -0.42 0.83 3.39
C PRO A 270 -1.80 0.19 3.53
N GLU A 271 -2.79 0.97 3.96
CA GLU A 271 -4.13 0.46 4.20
C GLU A 271 -5.13 1.11 3.27
N GLN A 272 -5.94 0.29 2.57
CA GLN A 272 -6.97 0.71 1.61
C GLN A 272 -6.47 1.55 0.43
N HIS A 273 -5.16 1.66 0.22
CA HIS A 273 -4.59 2.35 -0.93
C HIS A 273 -3.34 1.63 -1.47
N ILE A 274 -3.03 1.88 -2.72
CA ILE A 274 -1.82 1.36 -3.38
C ILE A 274 -0.86 2.52 -3.58
N PRO A 275 0.36 2.47 -3.01
CA PRO A 275 1.37 3.51 -3.26
C PRO A 275 1.60 3.71 -4.76
N ALA A 276 1.61 4.96 -5.22
CA ALA A 276 1.65 5.29 -6.64
C ALA A 276 2.85 4.67 -7.38
N THR A 277 4.03 4.70 -6.75
CA THR A 277 5.29 4.18 -7.30
C THR A 277 5.84 2.98 -6.52
N GLY A 278 5.06 2.37 -5.62
CA GLY A 278 5.55 1.47 -4.60
C GLY A 278 6.28 2.23 -3.48
N ILE A 279 6.99 1.51 -2.61
CA ILE A 279 7.81 2.10 -1.54
C ILE A 279 9.27 1.70 -1.78
N PRO A 280 10.10 2.59 -2.36
CA PRO A 280 11.48 2.27 -2.68
C PRO A 280 12.28 1.88 -1.43
N GLY A 281 13.06 0.79 -1.53
CA GLY A 281 13.93 0.32 -0.44
C GLY A 281 13.21 -0.35 0.73
N ARG A 282 11.88 -0.51 0.67
CA ARG A 282 11.08 -1.17 1.71
C ARG A 282 10.29 -2.34 1.14
N ASP A 283 10.16 -3.41 1.92
CA ASP A 283 9.12 -4.41 1.72
C ASP A 283 7.78 -3.83 2.19
N TRP A 284 6.70 -4.05 1.44
CA TRP A 284 5.40 -3.49 1.78
C TRP A 284 4.25 -4.40 1.37
N GLU A 285 3.15 -4.29 2.10
CA GLU A 285 1.94 -5.05 1.90
C GLU A 285 0.72 -4.15 2.00
N THR A 286 -0.07 -4.05 0.94
CA THR A 286 -1.34 -3.35 1.05
C THR A 286 -2.41 -4.28 1.55
N CYS A 287 -3.02 -3.95 2.69
CA CYS A 287 -4.21 -4.61 3.18
C CYS A 287 -5.47 -3.87 2.74
N MET A 288 -6.46 -4.61 2.21
CA MET A 288 -7.72 -4.05 1.70
C MET A 288 -8.90 -4.94 2.03
N THR A 289 -10.06 -4.31 2.19
CA THR A 289 -11.35 -4.99 2.31
C THR A 289 -11.95 -5.33 0.94
N MET A 290 -12.80 -6.34 0.88
CA MET A 290 -13.63 -6.63 -0.32
C MET A 290 -14.84 -5.71 -0.43
N ASN A 291 -15.29 -5.17 0.70
CA ASN A 291 -16.45 -4.27 0.85
C ASN A 291 -16.05 -3.00 1.63
N GLY A 292 -16.97 -2.37 2.33
CA GLY A 292 -16.74 -1.14 3.11
C GLY A 292 -16.22 -1.37 4.53
N THR A 293 -15.94 -2.61 4.95
CA THR A 293 -15.63 -2.96 6.35
C THR A 293 -14.63 -4.13 6.45
N TRP A 294 -13.90 -4.23 7.56
CA TRP A 294 -13.03 -5.37 7.86
C TRP A 294 -13.83 -6.51 8.48
N GLY A 295 -14.48 -6.28 9.64
CA GLY A 295 -15.39 -7.21 10.28
C GLY A 295 -16.77 -7.21 9.64
N PHE A 296 -17.53 -8.28 9.86
CA PHE A 296 -18.84 -8.47 9.25
C PHE A 296 -19.85 -7.36 9.64
N LYS A 297 -20.52 -6.80 8.63
CA LYS A 297 -21.70 -5.93 8.77
C LYS A 297 -22.82 -6.44 7.89
N SER A 298 -23.99 -6.69 8.48
CA SER A 298 -25.13 -7.30 7.78
C SER A 298 -25.72 -6.45 6.65
N TYR A 299 -25.52 -5.13 6.71
CA TYR A 299 -26.06 -4.17 5.73
C TYR A 299 -24.97 -3.55 4.81
N ASP A 300 -23.73 -4.03 4.87
CA ASP A 300 -22.68 -3.59 3.92
C ASP A 300 -22.67 -4.51 2.70
N HIS A 301 -23.26 -4.02 1.62
CA HIS A 301 -23.33 -4.71 0.34
C HIS A 301 -22.46 -4.03 -0.74
N ASN A 302 -21.56 -3.13 -0.36
CA ASN A 302 -20.70 -2.40 -1.30
C ASN A 302 -19.47 -3.23 -1.72
N TRP A 303 -19.70 -4.32 -2.42
CA TRP A 303 -18.67 -5.25 -2.83
C TRP A 303 -17.87 -4.74 -4.04
N LYS A 304 -16.54 -4.72 -3.93
CA LYS A 304 -15.66 -4.51 -5.07
C LYS A 304 -15.86 -5.62 -6.10
N SER A 305 -15.78 -5.29 -7.38
CA SER A 305 -15.86 -6.27 -8.46
C SER A 305 -14.59 -7.15 -8.52
N THR A 306 -14.68 -8.32 -9.10
CA THR A 306 -13.52 -9.20 -9.37
C THR A 306 -12.48 -8.49 -10.22
N GLU A 307 -12.91 -7.67 -11.19
CA GLU A 307 -12.02 -6.81 -11.97
C GLU A 307 -11.19 -5.89 -11.07
N THR A 308 -11.84 -5.18 -10.14
CA THR A 308 -11.15 -4.31 -9.17
C THR A 308 -10.14 -5.10 -8.34
N LEU A 309 -10.53 -6.27 -7.82
CA LEU A 309 -9.65 -7.09 -6.97
C LEU A 309 -8.44 -7.62 -7.74
N LEU A 310 -8.62 -8.11 -8.97
CA LEU A 310 -7.54 -8.60 -9.82
C LEU A 310 -6.62 -7.47 -10.26
N ARG A 311 -7.16 -6.34 -10.70
CA ARG A 311 -6.34 -5.18 -11.10
C ARG A 311 -5.57 -4.60 -9.91
N ASN A 312 -6.13 -4.60 -8.70
CA ASN A 312 -5.40 -4.24 -7.48
C ASN A 312 -4.24 -5.21 -7.20
N LEU A 313 -4.47 -6.52 -7.28
CA LEU A 313 -3.40 -7.52 -7.11
C LEU A 313 -2.25 -7.27 -8.09
N VAL A 314 -2.57 -7.11 -9.36
CA VAL A 314 -1.58 -6.87 -10.42
C VAL A 314 -0.86 -5.53 -10.21
N ASP A 315 -1.58 -4.47 -9.86
CA ASP A 315 -0.99 -3.15 -9.63
C ASP A 315 -0.02 -3.17 -8.44
N ILE A 316 -0.41 -3.77 -7.31
CA ILE A 316 0.42 -3.95 -6.13
C ILE A 316 1.69 -4.73 -6.47
N VAL A 317 1.55 -5.88 -7.11
CA VAL A 317 2.70 -6.75 -7.43
C VAL A 317 3.61 -6.11 -8.47
N SER A 318 3.05 -5.37 -9.44
CA SER A 318 3.82 -4.63 -10.45
C SER A 318 4.68 -3.51 -9.85
N LYS A 319 4.37 -3.09 -8.62
CA LYS A 319 5.12 -2.09 -7.84
C LYS A 319 5.98 -2.70 -6.74
N GLY A 320 6.04 -4.03 -6.68
CA GLY A 320 6.91 -4.80 -5.76
C GLY A 320 6.28 -5.19 -4.43
N GLY A 321 5.02 -4.83 -4.16
CA GLY A 321 4.31 -5.14 -2.93
C GLY A 321 3.67 -6.52 -2.89
N ASN A 322 3.05 -6.83 -1.75
CA ASN A 322 2.14 -7.94 -1.53
C ASN A 322 0.71 -7.43 -1.31
N TYR A 323 -0.26 -8.24 -1.63
CA TYR A 323 -1.68 -7.97 -1.41
C TYR A 323 -2.24 -8.85 -0.30
N LEU A 324 -2.78 -8.25 0.76
CA LEU A 324 -3.48 -8.92 1.86
C LEU A 324 -4.96 -8.57 1.78
N LEU A 325 -5.78 -9.47 1.23
CA LEU A 325 -7.20 -9.24 0.93
C LEU A 325 -8.08 -9.80 2.03
N ASN A 326 -8.97 -8.96 2.59
CA ASN A 326 -9.76 -9.28 3.76
C ASN A 326 -11.11 -9.94 3.47
N VAL A 327 -11.49 -10.86 4.36
CA VAL A 327 -12.87 -11.35 4.54
C VAL A 327 -13.29 -11.12 6.00
N GLY A 328 -14.58 -10.85 6.22
CA GLY A 328 -15.19 -10.72 7.54
C GLY A 328 -16.27 -11.79 7.73
N PRO A 329 -15.99 -12.92 8.42
CA PRO A 329 -16.98 -13.97 8.65
C PRO A 329 -18.12 -13.53 9.58
N THR A 330 -19.27 -14.17 9.43
CA THR A 330 -20.44 -14.01 10.31
C THR A 330 -20.17 -14.57 11.72
N ALA A 331 -21.01 -14.23 12.68
CA ALA A 331 -20.92 -14.79 14.04
C ALA A 331 -21.08 -16.32 14.07
N GLU A 332 -21.73 -16.91 13.07
CA GLU A 332 -21.91 -18.36 12.93
C GLU A 332 -20.70 -19.06 12.32
N GLY A 333 -19.72 -18.30 11.80
CA GLY A 333 -18.48 -18.83 11.22
C GLY A 333 -18.55 -19.04 9.70
N GLU A 334 -19.42 -18.34 8.99
CA GLU A 334 -19.52 -18.40 7.53
C GLU A 334 -18.82 -17.23 6.87
N ILE A 335 -17.97 -17.49 5.88
CA ILE A 335 -17.49 -16.43 4.97
C ILE A 335 -18.67 -16.04 4.07
N PRO A 336 -19.02 -14.74 3.95
CA PRO A 336 -20.14 -14.30 3.12
C PRO A 336 -20.03 -14.78 1.67
N GLN A 337 -21.12 -15.24 1.09
CA GLN A 337 -21.14 -15.79 -0.28
C GLN A 337 -20.53 -14.84 -1.32
N PRO A 338 -20.80 -13.50 -1.29
CA PRO A 338 -20.15 -12.59 -2.23
C PRO A 338 -18.61 -12.56 -2.13
N SER A 339 -18.02 -12.89 -0.97
CA SER A 339 -16.56 -13.05 -0.83
C SER A 339 -16.10 -14.36 -1.43
N ILE A 340 -16.85 -15.45 -1.22
CA ILE A 340 -16.54 -16.77 -1.79
C ILE A 340 -16.53 -16.71 -3.31
N ASP A 341 -17.56 -16.14 -3.92
CA ASP A 341 -17.70 -16.02 -5.37
C ASP A 341 -16.49 -15.29 -5.98
N ARG A 342 -16.11 -14.15 -5.39
CA ARG A 342 -14.96 -13.36 -5.86
C ARG A 342 -13.63 -14.08 -5.69
N LEU A 343 -13.43 -14.77 -4.58
CA LEU A 343 -12.22 -15.57 -4.36
C LEU A 343 -12.11 -16.72 -5.37
N GLN A 344 -13.22 -17.35 -5.72
CA GLN A 344 -13.25 -18.40 -6.75
C GLN A 344 -12.93 -17.85 -8.14
N GLU A 345 -13.49 -16.69 -8.50
CA GLU A 345 -13.20 -16.04 -9.78
C GLU A 345 -11.73 -15.56 -9.86
N VAL A 346 -11.20 -14.95 -8.79
CA VAL A 346 -9.77 -14.62 -8.69
C VAL A 346 -8.92 -15.88 -8.82
N GLY A 347 -9.31 -16.97 -8.15
CA GLY A 347 -8.62 -18.26 -8.21
C GLY A 347 -8.59 -18.87 -9.61
N ALA A 348 -9.67 -18.77 -10.36
CA ALA A 348 -9.74 -19.20 -11.75
C ALA A 348 -8.72 -18.47 -12.63
N TRP A 349 -8.60 -17.14 -12.46
CA TRP A 349 -7.58 -16.35 -13.16
C TRP A 349 -6.15 -16.71 -12.69
N MET A 350 -5.94 -16.84 -11.37
CA MET A 350 -4.63 -17.17 -10.78
C MET A 350 -4.12 -18.55 -11.20
N LYS A 351 -5.00 -19.52 -11.37
CA LYS A 351 -4.66 -20.87 -11.85
C LYS A 351 -3.98 -20.85 -13.22
N VAL A 352 -4.38 -19.92 -14.08
CA VAL A 352 -3.83 -19.75 -15.43
C VAL A 352 -2.63 -18.80 -15.45
N ASN A 353 -2.71 -17.71 -14.68
CA ASN A 353 -1.79 -16.58 -14.80
C ASN A 353 -0.83 -16.43 -13.59
N GLY A 354 -0.87 -17.32 -12.60
CA GLY A 354 -0.09 -17.21 -11.36
C GLY A 354 1.42 -17.05 -11.57
N ASP A 355 1.97 -17.56 -12.67
CA ASP A 355 3.38 -17.37 -13.03
C ASP A 355 3.77 -15.89 -13.21
N SER A 356 2.82 -15.04 -13.60
CA SER A 356 3.01 -13.61 -13.75
C SER A 356 2.97 -12.84 -12.43
N ILE A 357 2.57 -13.51 -11.33
CA ILE A 357 2.41 -12.95 -9.99
C ILE A 357 3.52 -13.46 -9.05
N TYR A 358 3.55 -14.80 -8.82
CA TYR A 358 4.46 -15.37 -7.82
C TYR A 358 5.93 -15.24 -8.21
N GLY A 359 6.76 -14.87 -7.23
CA GLY A 359 8.21 -14.74 -7.41
C GLY A 359 8.63 -13.67 -8.41
N THR A 360 7.73 -12.75 -8.76
CA THR A 360 8.05 -11.61 -9.61
C THR A 360 8.53 -10.41 -8.79
N THR A 361 9.16 -9.48 -9.48
CA THR A 361 9.61 -8.19 -8.93
C THR A 361 8.96 -7.04 -9.67
N ALA A 362 9.10 -5.82 -9.13
CA ALA A 362 8.51 -4.61 -9.66
C ALA A 362 8.82 -4.39 -11.15
N SER A 363 7.88 -3.74 -11.84
CA SER A 363 7.99 -3.33 -13.23
C SER A 363 9.31 -2.58 -13.49
N PRO A 364 9.96 -2.83 -14.63
CA PRO A 364 11.07 -2.00 -15.05
C PRO A 364 10.61 -0.73 -15.77
N PHE A 365 9.32 -0.62 -16.09
CA PHE A 365 8.72 0.54 -16.75
C PHE A 365 8.06 1.43 -15.71
N PRO A 366 8.27 2.74 -15.76
CA PRO A 366 7.59 3.66 -14.84
C PRO A 366 6.08 3.63 -15.06
N ARG A 367 5.64 3.50 -16.32
CA ARG A 367 4.22 3.41 -16.70
C ARG A 367 4.02 2.70 -18.03
N LEU A 368 2.83 2.12 -18.16
CA LEU A 368 2.35 1.48 -19.38
C LEU A 368 0.89 1.92 -19.62
N PRO A 369 0.56 2.52 -20.76
CA PRO A 369 -0.77 3.11 -21.01
C PRO A 369 -1.89 2.05 -21.07
N TRP A 370 -1.52 0.80 -21.35
CA TRP A 370 -2.45 -0.31 -21.53
C TRP A 370 -2.56 -1.24 -20.31
N GLY A 371 -1.75 -1.04 -19.26
CA GLY A 371 -1.80 -1.93 -18.08
C GLY A 371 -0.58 -1.89 -17.19
N ARG A 372 -0.08 -3.05 -16.83
CA ARG A 372 1.04 -3.22 -15.89
C ARG A 372 2.06 -4.23 -16.40
N CYS A 373 3.21 -4.26 -15.73
CA CYS A 373 4.25 -5.27 -16.00
C CYS A 373 4.83 -5.80 -14.69
N THR A 374 5.04 -7.11 -14.63
CA THR A 374 5.90 -7.75 -13.63
C THR A 374 7.08 -8.42 -14.32
N LYS A 375 8.16 -8.73 -13.58
CA LYS A 375 9.32 -9.36 -14.18
C LYS A 375 9.95 -10.42 -13.29
N LYS A 376 10.62 -11.39 -13.96
CA LYS A 376 11.60 -12.30 -13.35
C LYS A 376 12.93 -12.11 -14.06
N VAL A 377 14.02 -12.00 -13.28
CA VAL A 377 15.38 -11.88 -13.81
C VAL A 377 16.21 -13.05 -13.33
N SER A 378 16.91 -13.72 -14.24
CA SER A 378 17.82 -14.82 -13.92
C SER A 378 19.09 -14.68 -14.77
N GLY A 379 20.19 -14.30 -14.12
CA GLY A 379 21.44 -13.97 -14.80
C GLY A 379 21.23 -12.84 -15.81
N ASN A 380 21.60 -13.08 -17.07
CA ASN A 380 21.41 -12.12 -18.16
C ASN A 380 20.13 -12.35 -18.97
N ARG A 381 19.09 -12.91 -18.38
CA ARG A 381 17.78 -13.14 -19.01
C ARG A 381 16.70 -12.49 -18.19
N ALA A 382 15.79 -11.80 -18.86
CA ALA A 382 14.57 -11.28 -18.23
C ALA A 382 13.33 -11.89 -18.91
N THR A 383 12.34 -12.19 -18.07
CA THR A 383 10.99 -12.52 -18.49
C THR A 383 10.08 -11.41 -17.97
N LEU A 384 9.45 -10.70 -18.90
CA LEU A 384 8.46 -9.67 -18.63
C LEU A 384 7.08 -10.31 -18.79
N TYR A 385 6.19 -10.04 -17.85
CA TYR A 385 4.78 -10.40 -17.94
C TYR A 385 4.00 -9.10 -18.10
N LEU A 386 3.41 -8.92 -19.27
CA LEU A 386 2.63 -7.75 -19.62
C LEU A 386 1.17 -8.03 -19.31
N HIS A 387 0.63 -7.34 -18.34
CA HIS A 387 -0.76 -7.41 -17.90
C HIS A 387 -1.55 -6.35 -18.67
N VAL A 388 -2.32 -6.78 -19.67
CA VAL A 388 -3.00 -5.89 -20.59
C VAL A 388 -4.46 -5.70 -20.17
N PHE A 389 -4.75 -4.56 -19.54
CA PHE A 389 -6.09 -4.15 -19.11
C PHE A 389 -6.89 -3.49 -20.23
N ASN A 390 -6.19 -2.69 -21.05
CA ASN A 390 -6.76 -1.99 -22.19
C ASN A 390 -6.19 -2.61 -23.46
N TRP A 391 -6.98 -3.51 -24.08
CA TRP A 391 -6.56 -4.21 -25.28
C TRP A 391 -6.51 -3.28 -26.49
N PRO A 392 -5.43 -3.30 -27.29
CA PRO A 392 -5.30 -2.40 -28.43
C PRO A 392 -6.25 -2.81 -29.57
N THR A 393 -7.05 -1.86 -30.07
CA THR A 393 -8.03 -2.10 -31.13
C THR A 393 -7.40 -2.22 -32.54
N ASP A 394 -6.15 -1.75 -32.69
CA ASP A 394 -5.38 -1.84 -33.93
C ASP A 394 -4.54 -3.13 -34.02
N GLY A 395 -4.65 -4.03 -33.03
CA GLY A 395 -3.90 -5.29 -32.95
C GLY A 395 -2.41 -5.11 -32.69
N LYS A 396 -1.97 -3.96 -32.14
CA LYS A 396 -0.56 -3.64 -31.89
C LYS A 396 -0.32 -3.16 -30.47
N LEU A 397 0.39 -3.95 -29.69
CA LEU A 397 0.79 -3.60 -28.34
C LEU A 397 2.22 -3.04 -28.33
N LEU A 398 2.37 -1.75 -28.04
CA LEU A 398 3.68 -1.12 -27.88
C LEU A 398 4.20 -1.32 -26.44
N ILE A 399 5.42 -1.84 -26.31
CA ILE A 399 6.20 -1.80 -25.07
C ILE A 399 7.15 -0.61 -25.17
N PRO A 400 6.81 0.55 -24.60
CA PRO A 400 7.54 1.78 -24.84
C PRO A 400 8.97 1.69 -24.28
N GLY A 401 9.93 2.16 -25.04
CA GLY A 401 11.33 2.29 -24.62
C GLY A 401 12.11 0.97 -24.47
N LEU A 402 11.50 -0.21 -24.64
CA LEU A 402 12.23 -1.47 -24.57
C LEU A 402 13.17 -1.59 -25.76
N ARG A 403 14.48 -1.65 -25.51
CA ARG A 403 15.54 -1.74 -26.55
C ARG A 403 16.06 -3.15 -26.75
N ASN A 404 15.76 -4.05 -25.83
CA ASN A 404 16.19 -5.44 -25.92
C ASN A 404 15.54 -6.17 -27.10
N ARG A 405 16.33 -6.97 -27.79
CA ARG A 405 15.79 -7.94 -28.76
C ARG A 405 14.94 -8.99 -28.06
N VAL A 406 13.66 -9.09 -28.47
CA VAL A 406 12.74 -10.11 -27.99
C VAL A 406 13.10 -11.46 -28.61
N ARG A 407 13.27 -12.48 -27.77
CA ARG A 407 13.53 -13.87 -28.21
C ARG A 407 12.22 -14.64 -28.43
N ARG A 408 11.24 -14.40 -27.58
CA ARG A 408 9.92 -15.02 -27.66
C ARG A 408 8.91 -14.07 -27.03
N ALA A 409 7.79 -13.88 -27.71
CA ALA A 409 6.56 -13.31 -27.17
C ALA A 409 5.44 -14.35 -27.34
N ARG A 410 4.57 -14.49 -26.33
CA ARG A 410 3.46 -15.44 -26.34
C ARG A 410 2.36 -15.02 -25.38
N LEU A 411 1.13 -15.46 -25.63
CA LEU A 411 0.06 -15.43 -24.64
C LEU A 411 0.37 -16.43 -23.52
N LEU A 412 0.19 -16.05 -22.24
CA LEU A 412 0.49 -16.94 -21.12
C LEU A 412 -0.48 -18.10 -21.05
N ALA A 413 -1.76 -17.85 -21.26
CA ALA A 413 -2.82 -18.83 -21.09
C ALA A 413 -2.83 -19.95 -22.14
N THR A 414 -2.45 -19.66 -23.39
CA THR A 414 -2.55 -20.60 -24.52
C THR A 414 -1.20 -21.05 -25.05
N ASP A 415 -0.10 -20.43 -24.62
CA ASP A 415 1.26 -20.59 -25.18
C ASP A 415 1.38 -20.15 -26.67
N GLU A 416 0.35 -19.55 -27.23
CA GLU A 416 0.33 -19.05 -28.60
C GLU A 416 1.44 -18.01 -28.81
N SER A 417 2.25 -18.22 -29.85
CA SER A 417 3.39 -17.36 -30.16
C SER A 417 2.93 -16.08 -30.88
N LEU A 418 3.44 -14.96 -30.42
CA LEU A 418 3.17 -13.64 -30.98
C LEU A 418 4.39 -13.08 -31.71
N ARG A 419 4.17 -12.35 -32.79
CA ARG A 419 5.24 -11.66 -33.51
C ARG A 419 5.60 -10.36 -32.77
N ALA A 420 6.91 -10.17 -32.54
CA ALA A 420 7.44 -8.96 -31.92
C ALA A 420 8.51 -8.34 -32.82
N ARG A 421 8.51 -7.01 -32.94
CA ARG A 421 9.50 -6.26 -33.71
C ARG A 421 9.99 -5.04 -32.93
N LEU A 422 11.27 -4.73 -33.05
CA LEU A 422 11.86 -3.52 -32.49
C LEU A 422 11.54 -2.34 -33.43
N THR A 423 11.14 -1.22 -32.83
CA THR A 423 10.86 0.05 -33.51
C THR A 423 11.61 1.18 -32.79
N PRO A 424 11.67 2.40 -33.36
CA PRO A 424 12.24 3.56 -32.68
C PRO A 424 11.59 3.88 -31.33
N ASP A 425 10.32 3.54 -31.13
CA ASP A 425 9.59 3.85 -29.88
C ASP A 425 9.64 2.72 -28.85
N GLY A 426 10.21 1.56 -29.20
CA GLY A 426 10.26 0.37 -28.37
C GLY A 426 9.92 -0.91 -29.14
N VAL A 427 9.38 -1.91 -28.46
CA VAL A 427 8.98 -3.17 -29.08
C VAL A 427 7.48 -3.17 -29.31
N VAL A 428 7.06 -3.45 -30.56
CA VAL A 428 5.66 -3.65 -30.92
C VAL A 428 5.39 -5.15 -31.03
N ILE A 429 4.32 -5.62 -30.39
CA ILE A 429 3.81 -7.00 -30.47
C ILE A 429 2.52 -6.97 -31.26
N ASP A 430 2.42 -7.82 -32.30
CA ASP A 430 1.16 -8.06 -33.00
C ASP A 430 0.31 -9.00 -32.13
N VAL A 431 -0.88 -8.55 -31.74
CA VAL A 431 -1.79 -9.27 -30.84
C VAL A 431 -3.09 -9.64 -31.55
N PRO A 432 -3.82 -10.68 -31.10
CA PRO A 432 -5.15 -11.03 -31.63
C PRO A 432 -6.13 -9.85 -31.55
N ALA A 433 -7.18 -9.88 -32.36
CA ALA A 433 -8.21 -8.84 -32.37
C ALA A 433 -8.92 -8.71 -31.00
N GLU A 434 -9.14 -9.84 -30.31
CA GLU A 434 -9.82 -9.89 -29.03
C GLU A 434 -8.90 -10.41 -27.93
N PRO A 435 -9.03 -9.91 -26.69
CA PRO A 435 -8.29 -10.44 -25.54
C PRO A 435 -8.82 -11.81 -25.11
N LEU A 436 -7.97 -12.66 -24.54
CA LEU A 436 -8.39 -13.94 -23.96
C LEU A 436 -9.19 -13.74 -22.65
N ASN A 437 -8.94 -12.66 -21.95
CA ASN A 437 -9.66 -12.25 -20.76
C ASN A 437 -9.80 -10.73 -20.75
N THR A 438 -11.02 -10.24 -20.59
CA THR A 438 -11.33 -8.81 -20.64
C THR A 438 -10.84 -8.02 -19.42
N ILE A 439 -10.60 -8.70 -18.29
CA ILE A 439 -10.06 -8.07 -17.07
C ILE A 439 -8.56 -7.86 -17.20
N ASP A 440 -7.84 -8.95 -17.57
CA ASP A 440 -6.38 -8.95 -17.71
C ASP A 440 -5.92 -10.14 -18.56
N THR A 441 -5.44 -9.85 -19.75
CA THR A 441 -4.77 -10.83 -20.61
C THR A 441 -3.25 -10.68 -20.48
N VAL A 442 -2.56 -11.78 -20.13
CA VAL A 442 -1.12 -11.77 -19.88
C VAL A 442 -0.31 -12.20 -21.09
N ILE A 443 0.62 -11.35 -21.52
CA ILE A 443 1.61 -11.63 -22.56
C ILE A 443 2.99 -11.82 -21.93
N VAL A 444 3.66 -12.90 -22.23
CA VAL A 444 5.02 -13.20 -21.76
C VAL A 444 6.03 -12.79 -22.82
N VAL A 445 7.00 -11.96 -22.43
CA VAL A 445 8.10 -11.51 -23.30
C VAL A 445 9.43 -11.93 -22.69
N ARG A 446 10.22 -12.72 -23.42
CA ARG A 446 11.56 -13.13 -23.02
C ARG A 446 12.62 -12.35 -23.78
N THR A 447 13.52 -11.71 -23.03
CA THR A 447 14.66 -10.97 -23.58
C THR A 447 16.00 -11.61 -23.22
N ARG A 448 17.07 -11.17 -23.88
CA ARG A 448 18.45 -11.51 -23.54
C ARG A 448 19.23 -10.22 -23.26
N GLY A 449 20.18 -10.30 -22.38
CA GLY A 449 20.94 -9.14 -21.88
C GLY A 449 20.28 -8.53 -20.65
N GLN A 450 20.94 -7.56 -20.06
CA GLN A 450 20.32 -6.69 -19.07
C GLN A 450 19.18 -5.93 -19.74
N LEU A 451 18.15 -5.58 -18.95
CA LEU A 451 17.03 -4.80 -19.50
C LEU A 451 17.52 -3.38 -19.82
N GLU A 452 17.30 -2.98 -21.06
CA GLU A 452 17.60 -1.67 -21.59
C GLU A 452 16.29 -0.97 -21.91
N ILE A 453 15.90 -0.02 -21.05
CA ILE A 453 14.67 0.73 -21.18
C ILE A 453 15.00 2.20 -21.28
N GLU A 454 14.70 2.76 -22.42
CA GLU A 454 14.82 4.19 -22.67
C GLU A 454 13.56 4.90 -22.15
N LYS A 455 13.74 6.01 -21.46
CA LYS A 455 12.62 6.84 -21.02
C LYS A 455 11.95 7.44 -22.24
N VAL A 456 10.75 6.97 -22.57
CA VAL A 456 9.94 7.56 -23.64
C VAL A 456 9.16 8.72 -23.04
N LEU A 457 9.44 9.91 -23.52
CA LEU A 457 8.75 11.13 -23.14
C LEU A 457 7.62 11.45 -24.13
N PRO A 458 6.48 12.02 -23.66
CA PRO A 458 5.53 12.66 -24.54
C PRO A 458 6.21 13.65 -25.49
N ARG A 459 5.75 13.68 -26.73
CA ARG A 459 6.27 14.59 -27.77
C ARG A 459 5.16 15.48 -28.27
N GLN A 460 5.53 16.63 -28.83
CA GLN A 460 4.61 17.51 -29.52
C GLN A 460 3.88 16.76 -30.64
N ALA A 461 2.57 17.00 -30.76
CA ALA A 461 1.80 16.62 -31.90
C ALA A 461 2.13 17.49 -33.12
N ALA A 462 1.66 17.10 -34.32
CA ALA A 462 1.94 17.82 -35.57
C ALA A 462 1.39 19.25 -35.57
N ASP A 463 0.37 19.54 -34.79
CA ASP A 463 -0.19 20.88 -34.57
C ASP A 463 0.54 21.70 -33.51
N GLY A 464 1.65 21.18 -32.99
CA GLY A 464 2.45 21.81 -31.95
C GLY A 464 1.92 21.63 -30.50
N THR A 465 0.78 20.98 -30.31
CA THR A 465 0.26 20.74 -28.97
C THR A 465 1.07 19.69 -28.22
N MET A 466 1.10 19.79 -26.87
CA MET A 466 1.70 18.81 -25.96
C MET A 466 0.66 18.36 -24.94
N ALA A 467 0.25 17.10 -25.02
CA ALA A 467 -0.68 16.50 -24.06
C ALA A 467 0.07 15.82 -22.90
N LEU A 468 -0.27 16.18 -21.68
CA LEU A 468 0.31 15.66 -20.43
C LEU A 468 -0.82 15.06 -19.56
N PRO A 469 -1.32 13.85 -19.89
CA PRO A 469 -2.45 13.25 -19.20
C PRO A 469 -2.09 12.74 -17.80
N ALA A 470 -3.08 12.58 -16.92
CA ALA A 470 -2.93 12.02 -15.58
C ALA A 470 -2.27 10.62 -15.60
N SER A 471 -2.49 9.83 -16.66
CA SER A 471 -1.84 8.51 -16.81
C SER A 471 -0.31 8.58 -16.92
N MET A 472 0.26 9.74 -17.21
CA MET A 472 1.71 9.96 -17.37
C MET A 472 2.31 10.86 -16.29
N VAL A 473 1.56 11.19 -15.23
CA VAL A 473 2.03 12.07 -14.14
C VAL A 473 3.05 11.37 -13.24
N ASP A 474 4.09 12.03 -12.80
CA ASP A 474 4.93 11.63 -11.69
C ASP A 474 4.40 12.28 -10.40
N LEU A 475 4.18 11.46 -9.35
CA LEU A 475 3.60 11.90 -8.08
C LEU A 475 4.71 12.04 -7.04
N HIS A 476 4.73 13.16 -6.33
CA HIS A 476 5.75 13.51 -5.35
C HIS A 476 5.12 13.94 -4.03
N GLY A 477 5.85 13.74 -2.92
CA GLY A 477 5.38 14.18 -1.59
C GLY A 477 6.01 13.37 -0.47
N PRO A 478 5.63 13.67 0.79
CA PRO A 478 6.01 12.87 1.95
C PRO A 478 5.48 11.45 1.85
N GLU A 479 6.22 10.49 2.39
CA GLU A 479 5.86 9.07 2.35
C GLU A 479 4.41 8.82 2.83
N GLY A 480 3.64 8.09 2.04
CA GLY A 480 2.24 7.75 2.34
C GLY A 480 1.22 8.88 2.17
N ARG A 481 1.61 10.04 1.64
CA ARG A 481 0.74 11.23 1.48
C ARG A 481 0.79 11.83 0.09
N TYR A 482 0.84 11.00 -0.93
CA TYR A 482 0.81 11.41 -2.33
C TYR A 482 -0.63 11.65 -2.80
N ALA A 483 -0.77 12.42 -3.89
CA ALA A 483 -1.94 12.32 -4.75
C ALA A 483 -2.03 10.89 -5.35
N GLN A 484 -3.18 10.49 -5.87
CA GLN A 484 -3.40 9.18 -6.48
C GLN A 484 -3.91 9.35 -7.90
N VAL A 485 -3.55 8.42 -8.78
CA VAL A 485 -4.22 8.32 -10.09
C VAL A 485 -5.37 7.32 -9.95
N GLU A 486 -6.58 7.81 -10.12
CA GLU A 486 -7.83 7.05 -10.09
C GLU A 486 -8.49 7.05 -11.46
N SER A 487 -9.54 6.26 -11.64
CA SER A 487 -10.36 6.27 -12.84
C SER A 487 -11.70 6.91 -12.51
N ILE A 488 -12.05 8.00 -13.22
CA ILE A 488 -13.36 8.65 -13.14
C ILE A 488 -13.96 8.62 -14.53
N ASP A 489 -15.14 8.03 -14.70
CA ASP A 489 -15.81 7.81 -15.99
C ASP A 489 -14.92 7.09 -17.00
N GLY A 490 -14.13 6.11 -16.54
CA GLY A 490 -13.22 5.33 -17.36
C GLY A 490 -11.94 6.07 -17.79
N GLN A 491 -11.73 7.32 -17.34
CA GLN A 491 -10.54 8.10 -17.66
C GLN A 491 -9.63 8.29 -16.44
N PRO A 492 -8.29 8.22 -16.60
CA PRO A 492 -7.35 8.52 -15.54
C PRO A 492 -7.50 9.96 -15.03
N SER A 493 -7.52 10.12 -13.72
CA SER A 493 -7.55 11.41 -13.06
C SER A 493 -6.62 11.39 -11.84
N ILE A 494 -5.90 12.47 -11.58
CA ILE A 494 -5.18 12.70 -10.33
C ILE A 494 -6.21 13.16 -9.30
N GLY A 495 -6.37 12.40 -8.21
CA GLY A 495 -7.29 12.71 -7.13
C GLY A 495 -6.70 12.39 -5.77
N PHE A 496 -7.52 12.42 -4.70
CA PHE A 496 -7.09 12.24 -3.30
C PHE A 496 -5.92 13.14 -2.90
N TRP A 497 -5.75 14.23 -3.58
CA TRP A 497 -4.64 15.18 -3.40
C TRP A 497 -4.91 16.12 -2.23
N THR A 498 -4.93 15.55 -1.02
CA THR A 498 -5.30 16.27 0.21
C THR A 498 -4.14 16.97 0.91
N ASN A 499 -2.89 16.62 0.58
CA ASN A 499 -1.70 17.16 1.21
C ASN A 499 -1.07 18.26 0.34
N ASP A 500 -0.89 19.44 0.89
CA ASP A 500 -0.26 20.60 0.23
C ASP A 500 1.26 20.47 0.03
N GLN A 501 1.90 19.48 0.66
CA GLN A 501 3.30 19.11 0.42
C GLN A 501 3.46 18.11 -0.73
N ALA A 502 2.37 17.47 -1.17
CA ALA A 502 2.38 16.62 -2.34
C ALA A 502 2.31 17.48 -3.61
N TRP A 503 3.03 17.09 -4.64
CA TRP A 503 3.04 17.79 -5.92
C TRP A 503 3.18 16.81 -7.07
N VAL A 504 2.94 17.27 -8.29
CA VAL A 504 2.93 16.42 -9.47
C VAL A 504 3.79 17.00 -10.59
N SER A 505 4.35 16.13 -11.44
CA SER A 505 5.11 16.56 -12.60
C SER A 505 4.91 15.67 -13.83
N TRP A 506 5.27 16.22 -14.98
CA TRP A 506 5.38 15.51 -16.25
C TRP A 506 6.69 15.87 -16.92
N ALA A 507 7.54 14.87 -17.18
CA ALA A 507 8.65 15.04 -18.10
C ALA A 507 8.16 14.86 -19.54
N PHE A 508 8.58 15.72 -20.47
CA PHE A 508 8.16 15.71 -21.87
C PHE A 508 9.26 16.28 -22.78
N LYS A 509 9.12 16.09 -24.09
CA LYS A 509 10.04 16.61 -25.07
C LYS A 509 9.37 17.58 -26.01
N ILE A 510 9.93 18.79 -26.13
CA ILE A 510 9.52 19.82 -27.08
C ILE A 510 10.45 19.81 -28.29
N ASP A 511 9.89 19.78 -29.48
CA ASP A 511 10.63 19.91 -30.74
C ASP A 511 10.63 21.37 -31.22
N THR A 512 9.50 22.10 -31.04
CA THR A 512 9.38 23.52 -31.39
C THR A 512 9.13 24.34 -30.11
N PRO A 513 10.14 25.09 -29.64
CA PRO A 513 10.00 25.96 -28.48
C PRO A 513 9.09 27.16 -28.79
N GLY A 514 8.58 27.83 -27.77
CA GLY A 514 7.67 28.96 -27.95
C GLY A 514 6.90 29.34 -26.69
N GLN A 515 5.87 30.14 -26.88
CA GLN A 515 4.87 30.48 -25.87
C GLN A 515 3.71 29.50 -25.97
N PHE A 516 3.22 29.02 -24.82
CA PHE A 516 2.13 28.04 -24.77
C PHE A 516 1.04 28.47 -23.79
N ASP A 517 -0.21 28.38 -24.20
CA ASP A 517 -1.35 28.37 -23.29
C ASP A 517 -1.35 27.07 -22.49
N VAL A 518 -1.45 27.18 -21.18
CA VAL A 518 -1.55 26.03 -20.26
C VAL A 518 -3.03 25.76 -20.03
N VAL A 519 -3.54 24.68 -20.58
CA VAL A 519 -4.95 24.28 -20.49
C VAL A 519 -5.05 23.02 -19.62
N ALA A 520 -5.90 23.04 -18.60
CA ALA A 520 -6.08 21.92 -17.68
C ALA A 520 -7.54 21.46 -17.64
N GLU A 521 -7.78 20.16 -17.43
CA GLU A 521 -9.10 19.61 -17.14
C GLU A 521 -9.21 19.34 -15.63
N ILE A 522 -9.96 20.19 -14.92
CA ILE A 522 -10.05 20.22 -13.46
C ILE A 522 -11.47 19.97 -12.98
N ALA A 523 -11.62 19.26 -11.85
CA ALA A 523 -12.86 19.08 -11.12
C ALA A 523 -12.64 19.31 -9.63
N THR A 524 -13.46 20.19 -9.00
CA THR A 524 -13.42 20.42 -7.54
C THR A 524 -14.69 21.12 -7.07
N PRO A 525 -15.23 20.79 -5.89
CA PRO A 525 -16.27 21.58 -5.23
C PRO A 525 -15.71 22.77 -4.45
N ALA A 526 -14.39 22.93 -4.36
CA ALA A 526 -13.77 24.00 -3.60
C ALA A 526 -13.88 25.36 -4.31
N THR A 527 -14.03 26.43 -3.55
CA THR A 527 -14.20 27.80 -4.08
C THR A 527 -12.90 28.51 -4.45
N ALA A 528 -11.76 28.02 -3.93
CA ALA A 528 -10.45 28.64 -4.18
C ALA A 528 -9.32 27.67 -3.83
N SER A 529 -8.92 26.82 -4.76
CA SER A 529 -7.71 26.01 -4.64
C SER A 529 -6.59 26.64 -5.45
N LYS A 530 -5.51 27.07 -4.78
CA LYS A 530 -4.40 27.75 -5.43
C LYS A 530 -3.18 26.85 -5.59
N PHE A 531 -2.55 26.95 -6.74
CA PHE A 531 -1.34 26.20 -7.09
C PHE A 531 -0.46 26.99 -8.06
N THR A 532 0.80 26.57 -8.15
CA THR A 532 1.76 27.09 -9.13
C THR A 532 2.01 26.04 -10.21
N VAL A 533 1.98 26.46 -11.46
CA VAL A 533 2.42 25.65 -12.61
C VAL A 533 3.75 26.21 -13.11
N ALA A 534 4.76 25.35 -13.29
CA ALA A 534 6.08 25.82 -13.71
C ALA A 534 6.74 24.89 -14.72
N ILE A 535 7.54 25.48 -15.63
CA ILE A 535 8.44 24.78 -16.55
C ILE A 535 9.81 25.46 -16.46
N GLY A 536 10.80 24.77 -15.91
CA GLY A 536 12.11 25.37 -15.66
C GLY A 536 12.04 26.58 -14.72
N SER A 537 12.48 27.77 -15.20
CA SER A 537 12.43 29.03 -14.43
C SER A 537 11.13 29.82 -14.66
N ASP A 538 10.31 29.44 -15.62
CA ASP A 538 9.05 30.13 -15.91
C ASP A 538 7.90 29.52 -15.11
N SER A 539 7.04 30.37 -14.54
CA SER A 539 5.96 29.91 -13.68
C SER A 539 4.76 30.84 -13.69
N LEU A 540 3.59 30.26 -13.47
CA LEU A 540 2.34 31.00 -13.29
C LEU A 540 1.60 30.54 -12.02
N ALA A 541 0.93 31.48 -11.36
CA ALA A 541 0.00 31.19 -10.28
C ALA A 541 -1.40 30.92 -10.88
N ALA A 542 -2.03 29.85 -10.45
CA ALA A 542 -3.34 29.46 -10.92
C ALA A 542 -4.31 29.19 -9.76
N THR A 543 -5.60 29.32 -10.06
CA THR A 543 -6.68 28.98 -9.13
C THR A 543 -7.65 28.04 -9.85
N ALA A 544 -7.99 26.92 -9.23
CA ALA A 544 -9.00 26.02 -9.77
C ALA A 544 -10.40 26.65 -9.65
N PRO A 545 -11.24 26.58 -10.69
CA PRO A 545 -12.63 27.00 -10.60
C PRO A 545 -13.44 26.01 -9.78
N ASN A 546 -14.49 26.47 -9.10
CA ASN A 546 -15.46 25.58 -8.50
C ASN A 546 -16.34 24.95 -9.58
N THR A 547 -16.22 23.66 -9.80
CA THR A 547 -17.02 22.90 -10.77
C THR A 547 -18.21 22.19 -10.12
N GLY A 548 -18.40 22.32 -8.81
CA GLY A 548 -19.50 21.76 -8.03
C GLY A 548 -19.29 20.34 -7.51
N SER A 549 -18.39 19.55 -8.11
CA SER A 549 -18.06 18.21 -7.61
C SER A 549 -16.70 17.73 -8.10
N TYR A 550 -16.16 16.67 -7.51
CA TYR A 550 -14.93 16.02 -7.97
C TYR A 550 -15.09 15.18 -9.26
N GLN A 551 -16.30 14.99 -9.75
CA GLN A 551 -16.61 14.24 -10.97
C GLN A 551 -16.90 15.14 -12.18
N LYS A 552 -17.26 16.40 -11.94
CA LYS A 552 -17.59 17.35 -13.01
C LYS A 552 -16.33 18.11 -13.44
N PHE A 553 -15.73 17.67 -14.54
CA PHE A 553 -14.54 18.29 -15.11
C PHE A 553 -14.89 19.48 -16.01
N GLU A 554 -14.10 20.54 -15.89
CA GLU A 554 -14.14 21.71 -16.75
C GLU A 554 -12.75 21.96 -17.34
N THR A 555 -12.72 22.37 -18.62
CA THR A 555 -11.49 22.78 -19.31
C THR A 555 -11.19 24.23 -19.00
N VAL A 556 -10.03 24.52 -18.44
CA VAL A 556 -9.63 25.84 -17.95
C VAL A 556 -8.29 26.23 -18.53
N THR A 557 -8.18 27.43 -19.11
CA THR A 557 -6.89 28.04 -19.43
C THR A 557 -6.33 28.71 -18.18
N LEU A 558 -5.20 28.19 -17.68
CA LEU A 558 -4.56 28.65 -16.44
C LEU A 558 -3.69 29.88 -16.64
N GLY A 559 -3.17 30.10 -17.87
CA GLY A 559 -2.28 31.17 -18.25
C GLY A 559 -1.29 30.72 -19.31
N GLN A 560 -0.17 31.43 -19.44
CA GLN A 560 0.85 31.14 -20.46
C GLN A 560 2.19 30.85 -19.82
N LEU A 561 2.94 29.89 -20.40
CA LEU A 561 4.33 29.61 -20.05
C LEU A 561 5.21 29.59 -21.31
N ARG A 562 6.45 30.02 -21.16
CA ARG A 562 7.45 30.01 -22.23
C ARG A 562 8.38 28.82 -22.09
N ILE A 563 8.58 28.10 -23.19
CA ILE A 563 9.60 27.07 -23.30
C ILE A 563 10.70 27.61 -24.21
N PRO A 564 11.89 27.93 -23.68
CA PRO A 564 12.90 28.72 -24.41
C PRO A 564 13.68 27.92 -25.44
N ALA A 565 13.77 26.59 -25.31
CA ALA A 565 14.57 25.73 -26.17
C ALA A 565 13.88 24.41 -26.47
N ALA A 566 14.22 23.79 -27.60
CA ALA A 566 13.86 22.40 -27.88
C ALA A 566 14.62 21.45 -26.94
N GLY A 567 14.04 20.28 -26.68
CA GLY A 567 14.63 19.26 -25.81
C GLY A 567 13.71 18.78 -24.71
N ASP A 568 14.29 18.16 -23.70
CA ASP A 568 13.57 17.59 -22.56
C ASP A 568 13.25 18.67 -21.53
N HIS A 569 12.01 18.68 -21.07
CA HIS A 569 11.47 19.61 -20.07
C HIS A 569 10.65 18.87 -19.04
N GLU A 570 10.36 19.56 -17.92
CA GLU A 570 9.43 19.09 -16.89
C GLU A 570 8.42 20.19 -16.56
N LEU A 571 7.13 19.86 -16.59
CA LEU A 571 6.08 20.68 -16.05
C LEU A 571 5.76 20.20 -14.64
N THR A 572 5.70 21.13 -13.70
CA THR A 572 5.34 20.85 -12.30
C THR A 572 4.07 21.57 -11.90
N ILE A 573 3.24 20.94 -11.07
CA ILE A 573 2.11 21.59 -10.37
C ILE A 573 2.31 21.39 -8.89
N LYS A 574 2.38 22.50 -8.15
CA LYS A 574 2.60 22.52 -6.70
C LYS A 574 1.50 23.30 -6.00
N PRO A 575 0.85 22.73 -4.98
CA PRO A 575 -0.05 23.46 -4.11
C PRO A 575 0.57 24.73 -3.52
N VAL A 576 -0.21 25.76 -3.32
CA VAL A 576 0.18 26.91 -2.49
C VAL A 576 -0.21 26.59 -1.05
N LYS A 577 0.78 26.54 -0.16
CA LYS A 577 0.60 26.24 1.26
C LYS A 577 -0.51 27.11 1.86
N ASP A 578 -1.33 26.50 2.71
CA ASP A 578 -2.47 27.14 3.41
C ASP A 578 -3.57 27.73 2.48
N GLN A 579 -3.45 27.56 1.15
CA GLN A 579 -4.43 28.01 0.15
C GLN A 579 -4.82 26.85 -0.81
N TRP A 580 -4.49 25.63 -0.42
CA TRP A 580 -4.80 24.43 -1.17
C TRP A 580 -6.10 23.79 -0.66
N SER A 581 -6.95 23.43 -1.58
CA SER A 581 -8.08 22.50 -1.39
C SER A 581 -7.98 21.39 -2.45
N PRO A 582 -8.37 20.16 -2.14
CA PRO A 582 -8.25 19.05 -3.09
C PRO A 582 -8.92 19.33 -4.44
N ILE A 583 -8.24 18.94 -5.50
CA ILE A 583 -8.78 18.95 -6.87
C ILE A 583 -8.62 17.56 -7.50
N ASN A 584 -9.43 17.28 -8.51
CA ASN A 584 -9.16 16.23 -9.47
C ASN A 584 -8.66 16.85 -10.78
N LEU A 585 -7.64 16.22 -11.39
CA LEU A 585 -6.97 16.74 -12.60
C LEU A 585 -6.77 15.61 -13.61
N ARG A 586 -7.42 15.68 -14.78
CA ARG A 586 -7.24 14.70 -15.88
C ARG A 586 -5.95 14.89 -16.64
N GLY A 587 -5.42 16.09 -16.66
CA GLY A 587 -4.16 16.40 -17.30
C GLY A 587 -4.02 17.87 -17.65
N VAL A 588 -2.88 18.15 -18.30
CA VAL A 588 -2.55 19.48 -18.84
C VAL A 588 -2.25 19.35 -20.32
N THR A 589 -2.70 20.31 -21.11
CA THR A 589 -2.34 20.45 -22.51
C THR A 589 -1.65 21.81 -22.70
N LEU A 590 -0.44 21.79 -23.27
CA LEU A 590 0.24 22.99 -23.72
C LEU A 590 -0.13 23.23 -25.17
N LYS A 591 -0.78 24.37 -25.46
CA LYS A 591 -1.18 24.77 -26.82
C LYS A 591 -0.29 25.93 -27.25
N PRO A 592 0.38 25.85 -28.44
CA PRO A 592 1.18 26.97 -28.89
C PRO A 592 0.29 28.21 -29.09
N THR A 593 0.78 29.35 -28.61
CA THR A 593 0.14 30.65 -28.92
C THR A 593 0.70 31.13 -30.25
N ASN A 594 -0.19 31.49 -31.19
CA ASN A 594 0.15 32.06 -32.48
C ASN A 594 0.85 33.42 -32.35
#